data_91c1294f7cb47d9f7f75090d805f1dbe
#
_entry.id   91c1294f7cb47d9f7f75090d805f1dbe
#
_cell.length_a   1.000
_cell.length_b   1.000
_cell.length_c   1.000
_cell.angle_alpha   90.00
_cell.angle_beta   90.00
_cell.angle_gamma   90.00
#
_symmetry.space_group_name_H-M   'P 1'
#
loop_
_entity.id
_entity.type
_entity.pdbx_description
1 polymer ?
#
loop_
_entity_poly.entity_id
_entity_poly.type
_entity_poly.pdbx_seq_one_letter_code
_entity_poly.pdbx_strand_id
1 'polypeptide(L)'
;MRYDLRALRRFLIFALPLLVLTMGLFHSALEVLRLAPDPAVLSRSTVAALPGWVVLATWILEAVGLAALYLLMVGRGGSRWTAGLLAGWIAWVFRGPLLVVTVVGLAGLPPRPWWGMAFSWWILYTLCGLVLGAAASAARLQA
;
A
#
# COMPACT_ATOMS: atom_id res chain seq x y z
N MET A 1 2.66 17.50 -18.91
CA MET A 1 1.85 16.26 -19.02
C MET A 1 0.39 16.64 -19.04
N ARG A 2 -0.36 16.26 -20.07
CA ARG A 2 -1.82 16.46 -20.13
C ARG A 2 -2.47 15.09 -20.21
N TYR A 3 -2.87 14.55 -19.07
CA TYR A 3 -3.72 13.36 -19.07
C TYR A 3 -5.11 13.73 -19.60
N ASP A 4 -5.70 12.83 -20.42
CA ASP A 4 -7.12 12.94 -20.74
C ASP A 4 -7.92 12.82 -19.43
N LEU A 5 -8.70 13.85 -19.09
CA LEU A 5 -9.50 13.90 -17.87
C LEU A 5 -10.49 12.72 -17.76
N ARG A 6 -10.99 12.22 -18.90
CA ARG A 6 -11.91 11.07 -18.92
C ARG A 6 -11.16 9.78 -18.57
N ALA A 7 -9.97 9.58 -19.12
CA ALA A 7 -9.14 8.41 -18.81
C ALA A 7 -8.65 8.46 -17.35
N LEU A 8 -8.23 9.64 -16.86
CA LEU A 8 -7.84 9.83 -15.46
C LEU A 8 -9.00 9.53 -14.49
N ARG A 9 -10.19 10.06 -14.76
CA ARG A 9 -11.37 9.78 -13.93
C ARG A 9 -11.70 8.28 -13.90
N ARG A 10 -11.68 7.61 -15.06
CA ARG A 10 -11.89 6.15 -15.12
C ARG A 10 -10.83 5.40 -14.32
N PHE A 11 -9.55 5.77 -14.48
CA PHE A 11 -8.48 5.18 -13.72
C PHE A 11 -8.74 5.28 -12.21
N LEU A 12 -9.06 6.46 -11.68
CA LEU A 12 -9.30 6.65 -10.25
C LEU A 12 -10.53 5.87 -9.76
N ILE A 13 -11.61 5.82 -10.55
CA ILE A 13 -12.82 5.05 -10.22
C ILE A 13 -12.51 3.55 -10.09
N PHE A 14 -11.61 3.00 -10.90
CA PHE A 14 -11.22 1.60 -10.81
C PHE A 14 -10.10 1.36 -9.78
N ALA A 15 -9.07 2.21 -9.78
CA ALA A 15 -7.90 1.99 -8.95
C ALA A 15 -8.19 2.11 -7.45
N LEU A 16 -8.90 3.16 -7.02
CA LEU A 16 -9.09 3.41 -5.58
C LEU A 16 -9.88 2.29 -4.88
N PRO A 17 -11.05 1.85 -5.36
CA PRO A 17 -11.77 0.76 -4.71
C PRO A 17 -11.00 -0.57 -4.75
N LEU A 18 -10.31 -0.86 -5.86
CA LEU A 18 -9.52 -2.09 -5.98
C LEU A 18 -8.33 -2.08 -5.03
N LEU A 19 -7.64 -0.96 -4.83
CA LEU A 19 -6.55 -0.84 -3.87
C LEU A 19 -7.05 -1.05 -2.44
N VAL A 20 -8.13 -0.38 -2.04
CA VAL A 20 -8.72 -0.53 -0.70
C VAL A 20 -9.15 -1.98 -0.47
N LEU A 21 -9.79 -2.59 -1.47
CA LEU A 21 -10.19 -4.00 -1.41
C LEU A 21 -8.96 -4.92 -1.27
N THR A 22 -7.91 -4.69 -2.05
CA THR A 22 -6.66 -5.47 -1.98
C THR A 22 -6.03 -5.37 -0.59
N MET A 23 -5.97 -4.18 -0.01
CA MET A 23 -5.47 -3.96 1.35
C MET A 23 -6.32 -4.69 2.38
N GLY A 24 -7.64 -4.57 2.30
CA GLY A 24 -8.57 -5.25 3.21
C GLY A 24 -8.47 -6.77 3.13
N LEU A 25 -8.50 -7.34 1.93
CA LEU A 25 -8.37 -8.78 1.72
C LEU A 25 -7.01 -9.31 2.20
N PHE A 26 -5.93 -8.57 1.96
CA PHE A 26 -4.61 -8.97 2.41
C PHE A 26 -4.51 -9.00 3.93
N HIS A 27 -5.00 -7.97 4.63
CA HIS A 27 -5.02 -7.93 6.09
C HIS A 27 -5.89 -9.05 6.67
N SER A 28 -7.08 -9.27 6.11
CA SER A 28 -7.96 -10.37 6.52
C SER A 28 -7.30 -11.73 6.30
N ALA A 29 -6.58 -11.91 5.19
CA ALA A 29 -5.84 -13.15 4.93
C ALA A 29 -4.72 -13.39 5.96
N LEU A 30 -3.97 -12.35 6.34
CA LEU A 30 -2.94 -12.46 7.38
C LEU A 30 -3.54 -12.86 8.73
N GLU A 31 -4.70 -12.31 9.09
CA GLU A 31 -5.41 -12.67 10.33
C GLU A 31 -5.87 -14.13 10.29
N VAL A 32 -6.54 -14.56 9.23
CA VAL A 32 -7.05 -15.94 9.07
C VAL A 32 -5.90 -16.95 9.09
N LEU A 33 -4.78 -16.64 8.43
CA LEU A 33 -3.60 -17.50 8.39
C LEU A 33 -2.74 -17.42 9.66
N ARG A 34 -3.14 -16.59 10.65
CA ARG A 34 -2.37 -16.33 11.88
C ARG A 34 -0.93 -15.88 11.61
N LEU A 35 -0.73 -15.21 10.48
CA LEU A 35 0.56 -14.62 10.11
C LEU A 35 0.66 -13.15 10.57
N ALA A 36 -0.44 -12.58 11.06
CA ALA A 36 -0.43 -11.27 11.70
C ALA A 36 0.43 -11.36 12.97
N PRO A 37 1.25 -10.34 13.27
CA PRO A 37 2.01 -10.29 14.51
C PRO A 37 1.07 -10.43 15.71
N ASP A 38 1.45 -11.26 16.69
CA ASP A 38 0.66 -11.43 17.91
C ASP A 38 0.40 -10.05 18.56
N PRO A 39 -0.87 -9.67 18.75
CA PRO A 39 -1.21 -8.43 19.42
C PRO A 39 -0.54 -8.30 20.80
N ALA A 40 -0.30 -9.41 21.51
CA ALA A 40 0.40 -9.40 22.78
C ALA A 40 1.87 -8.95 22.68
N VAL A 41 2.51 -9.15 21.53
CA VAL A 41 3.88 -8.65 21.26
C VAL A 41 3.87 -7.16 20.94
N LEU A 42 2.78 -6.68 20.34
CA LEU A 42 2.57 -5.26 20.03
C LEU A 42 1.96 -4.51 21.21
N SER A 43 1.20 -5.17 22.09
CA SER A 43 0.38 -4.57 23.16
C SER A 43 1.11 -4.31 24.47
N ARG A 44 2.42 -4.46 24.55
CA ARG A 44 3.17 -3.84 25.65
C ARG A 44 3.10 -2.31 25.62
N SER A 45 2.63 -1.73 24.53
CA SER A 45 2.13 -0.37 24.45
C SER A 45 0.60 -0.44 24.50
N THR A 46 -0.03 0.22 25.47
CA THR A 46 -1.47 0.40 25.66
C THR A 46 -2.10 1.19 24.48
N VAL A 47 -1.90 0.71 23.27
CA VAL A 47 -2.56 1.30 22.09
C VAL A 47 -3.93 0.63 22.02
N ALA A 48 -4.96 1.37 22.43
CA ALA A 48 -6.35 0.98 22.21
C ALA A 48 -6.53 0.62 20.72
N ALA A 49 -7.24 -0.47 20.45
CA ALA A 49 -7.56 -0.85 19.09
C ALA A 49 -8.18 0.33 18.34
N LEU A 50 -7.60 0.72 17.21
CA LEU A 50 -8.11 1.82 16.41
C LEU A 50 -9.53 1.51 15.95
N PRO A 51 -10.47 2.46 15.99
CA PRO A 51 -11.80 2.29 15.43
C PRO A 51 -11.72 1.87 13.96
N GLY A 52 -12.58 0.97 13.50
CA GLY A 52 -12.53 0.45 12.13
C GLY A 52 -12.61 1.53 11.05
N TRP A 53 -13.32 2.64 11.31
CA TRP A 53 -13.36 3.78 10.37
C TRP A 53 -12.00 4.47 10.22
N VAL A 54 -11.17 4.52 11.27
CA VAL A 54 -9.79 5.06 11.20
C VAL A 54 -8.93 4.17 10.33
N VAL A 55 -9.04 2.85 10.50
CA VAL A 55 -8.33 1.88 9.66
C VAL A 55 -8.73 2.05 8.19
N LEU A 56 -10.02 2.15 7.90
CA LEU A 56 -10.52 2.38 6.54
C LEU A 56 -10.03 3.72 5.98
N ALA A 57 -10.05 4.78 6.77
CA ALA A 57 -9.56 6.09 6.35
C ALA A 57 -8.06 6.06 6.00
N THR A 58 -7.24 5.31 6.77
CA THR A 58 -5.82 5.14 6.44
C THR A 58 -5.62 4.39 5.13
N TRP A 59 -6.39 3.34 4.85
CA TRP A 59 -6.32 2.62 3.58
C TRP A 59 -6.73 3.49 2.39
N ILE A 60 -7.76 4.32 2.55
CA ILE A 60 -8.17 5.27 1.50
C ILE A 60 -7.06 6.29 1.22
N LEU A 61 -6.48 6.87 2.27
CA LEU A 61 -5.38 7.84 2.12
C LEU A 61 -4.16 7.20 1.45
N GLU A 62 -3.85 5.97 1.84
CA GLU A 62 -2.76 5.19 1.27
C GLU A 62 -3.01 4.84 -0.21
N ALA A 63 -4.25 4.46 -0.56
CA ALA A 63 -4.64 4.20 -1.94
C ALA A 63 -4.53 5.47 -2.81
N VAL A 64 -4.91 6.63 -2.30
CA VAL A 64 -4.75 7.93 -2.98
C VAL A 64 -3.27 8.25 -3.19
N GLY A 65 -2.44 8.05 -2.16
CA GLY A 65 -0.98 8.24 -2.24
C GLY A 65 -0.34 7.33 -3.30
N LEU A 66 -0.72 6.05 -3.32
CA LEU A 66 -0.25 5.09 -4.33
C LEU A 66 -0.67 5.48 -5.74
N ALA A 67 -1.92 5.90 -5.94
CA ALA A 67 -2.40 6.36 -7.23
C ALA A 67 -1.65 7.62 -7.71
N ALA A 68 -1.37 8.56 -6.80
CA ALA A 68 -0.57 9.75 -7.10
C ALA A 68 0.88 9.38 -7.50
N LEU A 69 1.55 8.51 -6.74
CA LEU A 69 2.88 8.01 -7.08
C LEU A 69 2.88 7.32 -8.45
N TYR A 70 1.88 6.49 -8.73
CA TYR A 70 1.72 5.84 -10.01
C TYR A 70 1.66 6.83 -11.16
N LEU A 71 0.81 7.88 -11.04
CA LEU A 71 0.67 8.91 -12.06
C LEU A 71 1.99 9.65 -12.32
N LEU A 72 2.77 9.91 -11.27
CA LEU A 72 4.10 10.50 -11.39
C LEU A 72 5.08 9.59 -12.14
N MET A 73 5.01 8.26 -11.91
CA MET A 73 5.90 7.29 -12.57
C MET A 73 5.52 7.06 -14.03
N VAL A 74 4.23 6.89 -14.33
CA VAL A 74 3.74 6.73 -15.72
C VAL A 74 4.13 7.94 -16.56
N GLY A 75 4.04 9.12 -16.01
CA GLY A 75 4.38 10.34 -16.71
C GLY A 75 5.85 10.49 -17.10
N ARG A 76 6.73 9.63 -16.63
CA ARG A 76 8.15 9.57 -17.03
C ARG A 76 8.42 8.61 -18.19
N GLY A 77 7.39 8.10 -18.85
CA GLY A 77 7.54 7.27 -20.07
C GLY A 77 7.80 5.79 -19.81
N GLY A 78 7.59 5.29 -18.59
CA GLY A 78 7.69 3.86 -18.27
C GLY A 78 6.47 3.05 -18.74
N SER A 79 6.62 1.73 -18.83
CA SER A 79 5.47 0.85 -19.03
C SER A 79 4.50 0.96 -17.83
N ARG A 80 3.20 0.77 -18.07
CA ARG A 80 2.17 0.84 -17.02
C ARG A 80 2.45 -0.13 -15.86
N TRP A 81 2.94 -1.30 -16.17
CA TRP A 81 3.27 -2.33 -15.18
C TRP A 81 4.50 -1.94 -14.37
N THR A 82 5.56 -1.48 -15.05
CA THR A 82 6.79 -1.01 -14.39
C THR A 82 6.50 0.19 -13.48
N ALA A 83 5.69 1.15 -13.95
CA ALA A 83 5.29 2.30 -13.15
C ALA A 83 4.48 1.88 -11.91
N GLY A 84 3.59 0.88 -12.04
CA GLY A 84 2.84 0.32 -10.93
C GLY A 84 3.74 -0.33 -9.89
N LEU A 85 4.63 -1.22 -10.32
CA LEU A 85 5.57 -1.88 -9.41
C LEU A 85 6.49 -0.89 -8.71
N LEU A 86 7.03 0.10 -9.43
CA LEU A 86 7.87 1.14 -8.84
C LEU A 86 7.11 1.97 -7.81
N ALA A 87 5.87 2.38 -8.11
CA ALA A 87 5.04 3.10 -7.15
C ALA A 87 4.80 2.27 -5.88
N GLY A 88 4.47 0.98 -6.02
CA GLY A 88 4.30 0.06 -4.90
C GLY A 88 5.59 -0.11 -4.09
N TRP A 89 6.73 -0.33 -4.73
CA TRP A 89 8.01 -0.53 -4.04
C TRP A 89 8.51 0.73 -3.33
N ILE A 90 8.32 1.91 -3.93
CA ILE A 90 8.63 3.18 -3.26
C ILE A 90 7.79 3.32 -1.99
N ALA A 91 6.47 3.10 -2.09
CA ALA A 91 5.59 3.15 -0.92
C ALA A 91 5.99 2.12 0.15
N TRP A 92 6.37 0.89 -0.27
CA TRP A 92 6.89 -0.12 0.64
C TRP A 92 8.16 0.32 1.38
N VAL A 93 9.12 0.96 0.71
CA VAL A 93 10.36 1.43 1.37
C VAL A 93 10.02 2.38 2.52
N PHE A 94 9.07 3.29 2.32
CA PHE A 94 8.65 4.23 3.37
C PHE A 94 7.88 3.54 4.50
N ARG A 95 6.96 2.66 4.17
CA ARG A 95 6.08 2.01 5.14
C ARG A 95 6.72 0.80 5.82
N GLY A 96 7.58 0.08 5.13
CA GLY A 96 8.27 -1.11 5.65
C GLY A 96 9.60 -0.74 6.30
N PRO A 97 10.71 -0.82 5.56
CA PRO A 97 12.05 -0.69 6.15
C PRO A 97 12.27 0.61 6.93
N LEU A 98 11.87 1.76 6.39
CA LEU A 98 12.10 3.04 7.08
C LEU A 98 11.28 3.15 8.36
N LEU A 99 10.00 2.74 8.33
CA LEU A 99 9.16 2.72 9.53
C LEU A 99 9.73 1.76 10.57
N VAL A 100 10.14 0.54 10.16
CA VAL A 100 10.71 -0.46 11.07
C VAL A 100 11.97 0.05 11.74
N VAL A 101 12.91 0.62 10.98
CA VAL A 101 14.15 1.19 11.53
C VAL A 101 13.83 2.31 12.53
N THR A 102 12.87 3.17 12.21
CA THR A 102 12.45 4.26 13.08
C THR A 102 11.81 3.73 14.37
N VAL A 103 10.84 2.83 14.27
CA VAL A 103 10.11 2.30 15.44
C VAL A 103 11.04 1.46 16.33
N VAL A 104 11.84 0.56 15.75
CA VAL A 104 12.80 -0.26 16.49
C VAL A 104 13.88 0.61 17.14
N GLY A 105 14.42 1.59 16.39
CA GLY A 105 15.48 2.47 16.87
C GLY A 105 15.03 3.42 17.97
N LEU A 106 13.84 4.03 17.84
CA LEU A 106 13.34 5.01 18.81
C LEU A 106 12.65 4.37 20.02
N ALA A 107 11.92 3.26 19.83
CA ALA A 107 11.15 2.63 20.89
C ALA A 107 11.87 1.45 21.56
N GLY A 108 13.07 1.06 21.09
CA GLY A 108 13.82 -0.07 21.63
C GLY A 108 13.08 -1.41 21.52
N LEU A 109 12.22 -1.58 20.52
CA LEU A 109 11.41 -2.78 20.36
C LEU A 109 12.21 -3.92 19.73
N PRO A 110 11.85 -5.20 19.99
CA PRO A 110 12.52 -6.34 19.37
C PRO A 110 12.35 -6.30 17.84
N PRO A 111 13.42 -6.37 17.04
CA PRO A 111 13.36 -6.11 15.60
C PRO A 111 12.66 -7.20 14.79
N ARG A 112 12.72 -8.45 15.25
CA ARG A 112 12.28 -9.62 14.48
C ARG A 112 10.80 -9.58 14.02
N PRO A 113 9.80 -9.28 14.86
CA PRO A 113 8.40 -9.23 14.42
C PRO A 113 8.17 -8.09 13.43
N TRP A 114 8.84 -6.97 13.58
CA TRP A 114 8.71 -5.81 12.71
C TRP A 114 9.26 -6.06 11.31
N TRP A 115 10.38 -6.78 11.19
CA TRP A 115 10.90 -7.19 9.88
C TRP A 115 9.99 -8.19 9.18
N GLY A 116 9.37 -9.13 9.91
CA GLY A 116 8.35 -10.01 9.36
C GLY A 116 7.17 -9.24 8.77
N MET A 117 6.71 -8.21 9.49
CA MET A 117 5.64 -7.31 9.02
C MET A 117 6.07 -6.51 7.79
N ALA A 118 7.28 -5.95 7.77
CA ALA A 118 7.81 -5.23 6.61
C ALA A 118 7.86 -6.12 5.36
N PHE A 119 8.21 -7.40 5.51
CA PHE A 119 8.21 -8.37 4.41
C PHE A 119 6.77 -8.65 3.91
N SER A 120 5.81 -8.82 4.81
CA SER A 120 4.40 -8.97 4.42
C SER A 120 3.90 -7.74 3.64
N TRP A 121 4.27 -6.55 4.06
CA TRP A 121 3.95 -5.32 3.34
C TRP A 121 4.61 -5.24 1.95
N TRP A 122 5.79 -5.81 1.76
CA TRP A 122 6.38 -5.90 0.42
C TRP A 122 5.48 -6.66 -0.56
N ILE A 123 4.90 -7.77 -0.11
CA ILE A 123 3.93 -8.53 -0.91
C ILE A 123 2.70 -7.68 -1.20
N LEU A 124 2.13 -7.03 -0.17
CA LEU A 124 0.97 -6.17 -0.33
C LEU A 124 1.21 -5.06 -1.36
N TYR A 125 2.31 -4.32 -1.24
CA TYR A 125 2.60 -3.22 -2.15
C TYR A 125 2.94 -3.67 -3.56
N THR A 126 3.52 -4.85 -3.72
CA THR A 126 3.68 -5.48 -5.04
C THR A 126 2.32 -5.76 -5.68
N LEU A 127 1.38 -6.33 -4.93
CA LEU A 127 0.01 -6.55 -5.39
C LEU A 127 -0.69 -5.23 -5.75
N CYS A 128 -0.58 -4.21 -4.89
CA CYS A 128 -1.11 -2.87 -5.17
C CYS A 128 -0.52 -2.28 -6.46
N GLY A 129 0.77 -2.47 -6.69
CA GLY A 129 1.42 -2.04 -7.93
C GLY A 129 0.86 -2.72 -9.18
N LEU A 130 0.58 -4.03 -9.10
CA LEU A 130 -0.07 -4.77 -10.18
C LEU A 130 -1.51 -4.30 -10.41
N VAL A 131 -2.26 -4.04 -9.34
CA VAL A 131 -3.62 -3.47 -9.43
C VAL A 131 -3.62 -2.12 -10.15
N LEU A 132 -2.66 -1.25 -9.85
CA LEU A 132 -2.50 0.04 -10.54
C LEU A 132 -2.23 -0.14 -12.04
N GLY A 133 -1.34 -1.04 -12.41
CA GLY A 133 -1.06 -1.37 -13.81
C GLY A 133 -2.28 -1.91 -14.56
N ALA A 134 -3.06 -2.78 -13.91
CA ALA A 134 -4.30 -3.33 -14.44
C ALA A 134 -5.39 -2.26 -14.61
N ALA A 135 -5.60 -1.42 -13.59
CA ALA A 135 -6.57 -0.33 -13.63
C ALA A 135 -6.26 0.69 -14.72
N ALA A 136 -4.98 1.03 -14.89
CA ALA A 136 -4.54 1.92 -15.97
C ALA A 136 -4.73 1.31 -17.35
N SER A 137 -4.55 0.00 -17.48
CA SER A 137 -4.81 -0.72 -18.74
C SER A 137 -6.30 -0.70 -19.07
N ALA A 138 -7.17 -0.98 -18.10
CA ALA A 138 -8.62 -0.94 -18.26
C ALA A 138 -9.13 0.48 -18.58
N ALA A 139 -8.56 1.50 -17.96
CA ALA A 139 -8.89 2.90 -18.19
C ALA A 139 -8.33 3.47 -19.50
N ARG A 140 -7.46 2.72 -20.20
CA ARG A 140 -6.69 3.19 -21.37
C ARG A 140 -5.89 4.47 -21.08
N LEU A 141 -5.39 4.56 -19.85
CA LEU A 141 -4.58 5.70 -19.43
C LEU A 141 -3.27 5.71 -20.23
N GLN A 142 -3.07 6.77 -21.01
CA GLN A 142 -1.82 7.02 -21.73
C GLN A 142 -1.21 8.30 -21.17
N ALA A 143 0.11 8.30 -21.02
CA ALA A 143 0.85 9.50 -20.63
C ALA A 143 1.27 10.30 -21.85
#